data_06b4fd774be52afafdb7e98c421922fa
#
_entry.id   06b4fd774be52afafdb7e98c421922fa
#
_cell.length_a   1.000
_cell.length_b   1.000
_cell.length_c   1.000
_cell.angle_alpha   90.00
_cell.angle_beta   90.00
_cell.angle_gamma   90.00
#
_symmetry.space_group_name_H-M   'P 1'
#
loop_
_entity.id
_entity.type
_entity.pdbx_description
1 polymer ?
#
loop_
_entity_poly.entity_id
_entity_poly.type
_entity_poly.pdbx_seq_one_letter_code
_entity_poly.pdbx_strand_id
1 'polypeptide(L)'
;YWQRQDNMETIKKITKARAGLVLSSPFFASIALHLKWKEDLECPTAYTDSVILGYNPEFIEKLSNAALKGVICHEVLHIAILHPFRRNNRDAMRWNIACDYAINPIVKDAGFTLPEGALLDDRYKGMEAEVIYNKLPKQLPTDKNMIGEVRDYKQDKSDKNSNTKKQQEQNWKLTLSGAAQIAKAQDKLPAGLDRMINEILQPKLPWREILSRFITENAKNDYTWTQPNKRYLY
;
A
#
# COMPACT_ATOMS: atom_id res chain seq x y z
N TYR A 1 11.75 22.80 27.47
CA TYR A 1 12.13 23.76 26.40
C TYR A 1 12.84 23.07 25.24
N TRP A 2 13.82 22.17 25.50
CA TRP A 2 14.59 21.45 24.48
C TRP A 2 13.72 20.53 23.61
N GLN A 3 12.84 19.72 24.17
CA GLN A 3 11.95 18.81 23.42
C GLN A 3 11.02 19.54 22.43
N ARG A 4 10.62 20.79 22.71
CA ARG A 4 9.79 21.58 21.79
C ARG A 4 10.57 22.14 20.59
N GLN A 5 11.85 22.41 20.77
CA GLN A 5 12.72 22.92 19.70
C GLN A 5 13.07 21.79 18.71
N ASP A 6 13.44 20.61 19.21
CA ASP A 6 13.77 19.44 18.39
C ASP A 6 12.57 18.98 17.56
N ASN A 7 11.37 18.94 18.16
CA ASN A 7 10.14 18.60 17.45
C ASN A 7 9.86 19.57 16.29
N MET A 8 10.12 20.85 16.47
CA MET A 8 9.89 21.86 15.41
C MET A 8 10.88 21.71 14.24
N GLU A 9 12.11 21.28 14.48
CA GLU A 9 13.08 21.01 13.43
C GLU A 9 12.73 19.76 12.62
N THR A 10 12.34 18.68 13.30
CA THR A 10 11.85 17.44 12.66
C THR A 10 10.64 17.71 11.78
N ILE A 11 9.65 18.48 12.26
CA ILE A 11 8.47 18.87 11.48
C ILE A 11 8.87 19.69 10.24
N LYS A 12 9.80 20.63 10.37
CA LYS A 12 10.30 21.43 9.23
C LYS A 12 10.98 20.55 8.19
N LYS A 13 11.79 19.59 8.63
CA LYS A 13 12.48 18.64 7.77
C LYS A 13 11.50 17.75 6.98
N ILE A 14 10.49 17.20 7.65
CA ILE A 14 9.41 16.43 7.03
C ILE A 14 8.66 17.30 6.02
N THR A 15 8.27 18.53 6.41
CA THR A 15 7.56 19.45 5.53
C THR A 15 8.35 19.78 4.28
N LYS A 16 9.67 20.03 4.41
CA LYS A 16 10.56 20.28 3.29
C LYS A 16 10.67 19.06 2.36
N ALA A 17 10.78 17.85 2.92
CA ALA A 17 10.83 16.62 2.13
C ALA A 17 9.52 16.40 1.35
N ARG A 18 8.37 16.58 2.00
CA ARG A 18 7.03 16.49 1.37
C ARG A 18 6.84 17.52 0.27
N ALA A 19 7.19 18.79 0.52
CA ALA A 19 7.12 19.84 -0.49
C ALA A 19 8.01 19.51 -1.70
N GLY A 20 9.20 18.97 -1.46
CA GLY A 20 10.08 18.50 -2.53
C GLY A 20 9.45 17.36 -3.36
N LEU A 21 8.70 16.44 -2.73
CA LEU A 21 7.98 15.38 -3.44
C LEU A 21 6.84 15.91 -4.31
N VAL A 22 6.13 16.97 -3.87
CA VAL A 22 5.06 17.60 -4.68
C VAL A 22 5.60 18.05 -6.03
N LEU A 23 6.80 18.58 -6.06
CA LEU A 23 7.43 19.09 -7.29
C LEU A 23 8.03 17.97 -8.15
N SER A 24 8.65 16.97 -7.52
CA SER A 24 9.41 15.94 -8.25
C SER A 24 8.59 14.69 -8.55
N SER A 25 7.67 14.30 -7.69
CA SER A 25 7.01 12.98 -7.73
C SER A 25 5.57 13.05 -7.23
N PRO A 26 4.67 13.63 -8.04
CA PRO A 26 3.30 13.96 -7.64
C PRO A 26 2.48 12.73 -7.21
N PHE A 27 2.79 11.54 -7.71
CA PHE A 27 2.17 10.31 -7.27
C PHE A 27 2.39 10.07 -5.76
N PHE A 28 3.65 10.04 -5.33
CA PHE A 28 4.01 9.81 -3.93
C PHE A 28 3.51 10.94 -3.02
N ALA A 29 3.64 12.18 -3.49
CA ALA A 29 3.19 13.35 -2.74
C ALA A 29 1.68 13.31 -2.48
N SER A 30 0.88 12.99 -3.50
CA SER A 30 -0.57 12.92 -3.39
C SER A 30 -0.99 11.94 -2.29
N ILE A 31 -0.40 10.76 -2.25
CA ILE A 31 -0.70 9.74 -1.23
C ILE A 31 -0.21 10.19 0.16
N ALA A 32 1.04 10.69 0.25
CA ALA A 32 1.62 11.17 1.51
C ALA A 32 0.83 12.31 2.16
N LEU A 33 0.12 13.13 1.37
CA LEU A 33 -0.73 14.21 1.85
C LEU A 33 -2.04 13.71 2.46
N HIS A 34 -2.52 12.53 2.10
CA HIS A 34 -3.71 11.93 2.69
C HIS A 34 -3.44 11.22 4.03
N LEU A 35 -2.18 10.97 4.38
CA LEU A 35 -1.81 10.34 5.64
C LEU A 35 -1.69 11.38 6.77
N LYS A 36 -2.18 11.00 7.95
CA LYS A 36 -1.96 11.75 9.18
C LYS A 36 -0.57 11.44 9.70
N TRP A 37 0.25 12.46 9.90
CA TRP A 37 1.60 12.31 10.43
C TRP A 37 1.54 12.32 11.95
N LYS A 38 2.16 11.32 12.58
CA LYS A 38 2.14 11.17 14.03
C LYS A 38 3.54 10.84 14.54
N GLU A 39 4.00 11.61 15.50
CA GLU A 39 5.19 11.27 16.28
C GLU A 39 4.92 10.05 17.15
N ASP A 40 5.86 9.11 17.17
CA ASP A 40 5.80 7.89 17.95
C ASP A 40 7.21 7.54 18.41
N LEU A 41 7.49 7.78 19.70
CA LEU A 41 8.81 7.53 20.31
C LEU A 41 9.07 6.04 20.56
N GLU A 42 8.02 5.22 20.53
CA GLU A 42 8.14 3.78 20.77
C GLU A 42 8.50 3.02 19.47
N CYS A 43 8.22 3.58 18.31
CA CYS A 43 8.64 2.97 17.07
C CYS A 43 10.14 3.23 16.81
N PRO A 44 10.89 2.25 16.26
CA PRO A 44 12.31 2.43 16.01
C PRO A 44 12.62 3.32 14.80
N THR A 45 11.73 3.37 13.82
CA THR A 45 11.94 4.06 12.53
C THR A 45 10.69 4.83 12.09
N ALA A 46 9.92 4.27 11.17
CA ALA A 46 8.62 4.76 10.72
C ALA A 46 7.67 3.59 10.50
N TYR A 47 6.38 3.86 10.37
CA TYR A 47 5.38 2.85 10.01
C TYR A 47 4.16 3.48 9.36
N THR A 48 3.38 2.65 8.68
CA THR A 48 2.06 3.04 8.21
C THR A 48 1.01 1.97 8.46
N ASP A 49 -0.23 2.42 8.76
CA ASP A 49 -1.42 1.58 8.93
C ASP A 49 -2.56 1.92 7.97
N SER A 50 -2.28 2.72 6.95
CA SER A 50 -3.25 3.30 6.01
C SER A 50 -4.04 4.52 6.48
N VAL A 51 -3.85 4.98 7.69
CA VAL A 51 -4.44 6.24 8.23
C VAL A 51 -3.33 7.16 8.69
N ILE A 52 -2.35 6.57 9.37
CA ILE A 52 -1.24 7.26 10.00
C ILE A 52 0.06 6.87 9.30
N LEU A 53 0.94 7.85 9.14
CA LEU A 53 2.37 7.65 8.98
C LEU A 53 3.01 8.05 10.30
N GLY A 54 3.34 7.03 11.11
CA GLY A 54 4.05 7.22 12.36
C GLY A 54 5.54 7.29 12.15
N TYR A 55 6.24 8.08 12.94
CA TYR A 55 7.68 8.25 12.82
C TYR A 55 8.36 8.49 14.16
N ASN A 56 9.58 7.99 14.30
CA ASN A 56 10.46 8.36 15.40
C ASN A 56 11.27 9.61 15.04
N PRO A 57 11.20 10.70 15.83
CA PRO A 57 11.95 11.92 15.56
C PRO A 57 13.47 11.71 15.45
N GLU A 58 14.06 10.93 16.36
CA GLU A 58 15.50 10.64 16.35
C GLU A 58 15.94 9.91 15.08
N PHE A 59 15.10 9.04 14.55
CA PHE A 59 15.34 8.38 13.27
C PHE A 59 15.30 9.39 12.12
N ILE A 60 14.27 10.25 12.08
CA ILE A 60 14.14 11.29 11.05
C ILE A 60 15.31 12.27 11.06
N GLU A 61 15.79 12.65 12.23
CA GLU A 61 16.91 13.58 12.37
C GLU A 61 18.22 13.05 11.79
N LYS A 62 18.48 11.76 11.92
CA LYS A 62 19.67 11.09 11.39
C LYS A 62 19.66 10.97 9.85
N LEU A 63 18.50 11.04 9.22
CA LEU A 63 18.38 10.89 7.78
C LEU A 63 18.86 12.15 7.03
N SER A 64 19.49 11.97 5.89
CA SER A 64 19.63 13.04 4.90
C SER A 64 18.25 13.39 4.30
N ASN A 65 18.12 14.56 3.70
CA ASN A 65 16.86 14.94 3.05
C ASN A 65 16.49 13.99 1.87
N ALA A 66 17.50 13.43 1.19
CA ALA A 66 17.31 12.43 0.13
C ALA A 66 16.81 11.11 0.71
N ALA A 67 17.41 10.62 1.79
CA ALA A 67 17.00 9.39 2.46
C ALA A 67 15.59 9.53 3.09
N LEU A 68 15.26 10.69 3.66
CA LEU A 68 13.93 10.95 4.19
C LEU A 68 12.85 10.89 3.10
N LYS A 69 13.09 11.42 1.91
CA LYS A 69 12.19 11.25 0.77
C LYS A 69 12.04 9.78 0.41
N GLY A 70 13.13 9.00 0.44
CA GLY A 70 13.09 7.57 0.21
C GLY A 70 12.22 6.81 1.21
N VAL A 71 12.34 7.14 2.51
CA VAL A 71 11.48 6.58 3.57
C VAL A 71 10.02 6.95 3.35
N ILE A 72 9.71 8.21 3.02
CA ILE A 72 8.34 8.63 2.73
C ILE A 72 7.77 7.82 1.54
N CYS A 73 8.55 7.67 0.47
CA CYS A 73 8.12 6.89 -0.70
C CYS A 73 7.94 5.41 -0.37
N HIS A 74 8.77 4.84 0.51
CA HIS A 74 8.63 3.48 1.01
C HIS A 74 7.29 3.29 1.76
N GLU A 75 7.00 4.13 2.75
CA GLU A 75 5.73 4.06 3.50
C GLU A 75 4.51 4.26 2.58
N VAL A 76 4.61 5.18 1.63
CA VAL A 76 3.57 5.42 0.62
C VAL A 76 3.35 4.20 -0.27
N LEU A 77 4.40 3.47 -0.65
CA LEU A 77 4.24 2.25 -1.45
C LEU A 77 3.54 1.13 -0.70
N HIS A 78 3.71 1.00 0.62
CA HIS A 78 2.89 0.07 1.40
C HIS A 78 1.40 0.35 1.21
N ILE A 79 1.00 1.63 1.16
CA ILE A 79 -0.39 2.01 0.92
C ILE A 79 -0.76 1.79 -0.54
N ALA A 80 0.09 2.20 -1.48
CA ALA A 80 -0.16 2.08 -2.91
C ALA A 80 -0.41 0.63 -3.35
N ILE A 81 0.24 -0.33 -2.68
CA ILE A 81 0.08 -1.76 -2.95
C ILE A 81 -0.90 -2.42 -1.96
N LEU A 82 -1.56 -1.64 -1.10
CA LEU A 82 -2.57 -2.07 -0.15
C LEU A 82 -2.07 -3.11 0.87
N HIS A 83 -0.79 -3.09 1.24
CA HIS A 83 -0.20 -4.04 2.19
C HIS A 83 -0.92 -4.11 3.55
N PRO A 84 -1.41 -2.98 4.17
CA PRO A 84 -2.15 -3.00 5.43
C PRO A 84 -3.45 -3.82 5.38
N PHE A 85 -3.96 -4.10 4.18
CA PHE A 85 -5.21 -4.83 3.97
C PHE A 85 -5.01 -6.29 3.56
N ARG A 86 -3.78 -6.67 3.14
CA ARG A 86 -3.47 -7.94 2.47
C ARG A 86 -2.80 -8.98 3.36
N ARG A 87 -2.36 -8.64 4.58
CA ARG A 87 -1.66 -9.58 5.47
C ARG A 87 -2.47 -10.83 5.79
N ASN A 88 -3.76 -10.67 6.05
CA ASN A 88 -4.64 -11.75 6.50
C ASN A 88 -4.07 -12.45 7.76
N ASN A 89 -3.98 -13.79 7.76
CA ASN A 89 -3.48 -14.60 8.88
C ASN A 89 -1.96 -14.84 8.85
N ARG A 90 -1.21 -14.09 8.02
CA ARG A 90 0.25 -14.23 7.92
C ARG A 90 0.93 -13.64 9.14
N ASP A 91 2.09 -14.20 9.51
CA ASP A 91 2.95 -13.63 10.55
C ASP A 91 3.33 -12.20 10.21
N ALA A 92 3.24 -11.29 11.19
CA ALA A 92 3.40 -9.86 10.95
C ALA A 92 4.83 -9.48 10.54
N MET A 93 5.83 -10.02 11.24
CA MET A 93 7.24 -9.72 10.96
C MET A 93 7.66 -10.26 9.60
N ARG A 94 7.31 -11.50 9.31
CA ARG A 94 7.59 -12.13 8.02
C ARG A 94 6.87 -11.43 6.88
N TRP A 95 5.66 -10.96 7.11
CA TRP A 95 4.90 -10.16 6.14
C TRP A 95 5.58 -8.83 5.85
N ASN A 96 6.02 -8.12 6.90
CA ASN A 96 6.74 -6.86 6.75
C ASN A 96 8.00 -7.03 5.87
N ILE A 97 8.83 -8.03 6.19
CA ILE A 97 10.04 -8.37 5.41
C ILE A 97 9.68 -8.66 3.95
N ALA A 98 8.62 -9.43 3.71
CA ALA A 98 8.18 -9.74 2.35
C ALA A 98 7.72 -8.50 1.58
N CYS A 99 6.98 -7.61 2.25
CA CYS A 99 6.55 -6.34 1.70
C CYS A 99 7.73 -5.43 1.35
N ASP A 100 8.72 -5.35 2.23
CA ASP A 100 9.93 -4.53 2.03
C ASP A 100 10.74 -5.01 0.82
N TYR A 101 10.95 -6.32 0.69
CA TYR A 101 11.59 -6.89 -0.51
C TYR A 101 10.81 -6.61 -1.80
N ALA A 102 9.49 -6.52 -1.73
CA ALA A 102 8.66 -6.20 -2.88
C ALA A 102 8.76 -4.74 -3.30
N ILE A 103 8.82 -3.78 -2.35
CA ILE A 103 8.73 -2.35 -2.64
C ILE A 103 10.07 -1.64 -2.73
N ASN A 104 11.09 -2.05 -1.97
CA ASN A 104 12.39 -1.38 -1.98
C ASN A 104 13.06 -1.30 -3.37
N PRO A 105 13.00 -2.35 -4.22
CA PRO A 105 13.46 -2.23 -5.59
C PRO A 105 12.72 -1.14 -6.38
N ILE A 106 11.41 -0.97 -6.14
CA ILE A 106 10.58 0.05 -6.81
C ILE A 106 10.98 1.46 -6.38
N VAL A 107 11.22 1.67 -5.07
CA VAL A 107 11.72 2.95 -4.54
C VAL A 107 13.05 3.31 -5.18
N LYS A 108 13.97 2.33 -5.27
CA LYS A 108 15.29 2.51 -5.89
C LYS A 108 15.20 2.80 -7.38
N ASP A 109 14.40 2.02 -8.11
CA ASP A 109 14.20 2.19 -9.56
C ASP A 109 13.50 3.52 -9.89
N ALA A 110 12.70 4.07 -8.94
CA ALA A 110 12.11 5.41 -9.04
C ALA A 110 13.12 6.54 -8.73
N GLY A 111 14.40 6.23 -8.47
CA GLY A 111 15.47 7.20 -8.25
C GLY A 111 15.56 7.74 -6.82
N PHE A 112 14.90 7.12 -5.85
CA PHE A 112 15.00 7.52 -4.45
C PHE A 112 16.13 6.79 -3.72
N THR A 113 16.74 7.48 -2.76
CA THR A 113 17.77 6.93 -1.88
C THR A 113 17.12 6.23 -0.70
N LEU A 114 17.32 4.93 -0.56
CA LEU A 114 16.92 4.20 0.64
C LEU A 114 17.97 4.39 1.74
N PRO A 115 17.59 4.41 3.01
CA PRO A 115 18.51 4.37 4.13
C PRO A 115 19.37 3.11 4.13
N GLU A 116 20.49 3.16 4.83
CA GLU A 116 21.33 1.99 5.06
C GLU A 116 20.57 0.90 5.82
N GLY A 117 20.74 -0.35 5.41
CA GLY A 117 20.00 -1.49 5.98
C GLY A 117 18.70 -1.82 5.27
N ALA A 118 18.31 -1.09 4.20
CA ALA A 118 17.14 -1.45 3.40
C ALA A 118 17.24 -2.87 2.82
N LEU A 119 16.18 -3.64 2.98
CA LEU A 119 16.12 -5.00 2.45
C LEU A 119 16.05 -4.98 0.92
N LEU A 120 17.13 -5.41 0.28
CA LEU A 120 17.25 -5.51 -1.17
C LEU A 120 17.81 -6.88 -1.53
N ASP A 121 17.11 -7.59 -2.42
CA ASP A 121 17.57 -8.87 -2.95
C ASP A 121 16.97 -9.05 -4.35
N ASP A 122 17.83 -9.15 -5.34
CA ASP A 122 17.41 -9.25 -6.75
C ASP A 122 16.60 -10.51 -7.04
N ARG A 123 16.71 -11.55 -6.20
CA ARG A 123 15.90 -12.77 -6.30
C ARG A 123 14.41 -12.51 -6.12
N TYR A 124 14.03 -11.44 -5.43
CA TYR A 124 12.65 -11.04 -5.14
C TYR A 124 12.15 -9.91 -6.02
N LYS A 125 13.01 -9.32 -6.86
CA LYS A 125 12.64 -8.19 -7.71
C LYS A 125 11.45 -8.52 -8.61
N GLY A 126 10.42 -7.69 -8.57
CA GLY A 126 9.20 -7.85 -9.37
C GLY A 126 8.22 -8.93 -8.87
N MET A 127 8.47 -9.52 -7.71
CA MET A 127 7.55 -10.47 -7.08
C MET A 127 6.55 -9.77 -6.17
N GLU A 128 5.34 -10.32 -6.06
CA GLU A 128 4.35 -9.89 -5.06
C GLU A 128 4.77 -10.32 -3.65
N ALA A 129 4.37 -9.53 -2.64
CA ALA A 129 4.69 -9.81 -1.24
C ALA A 129 4.24 -11.20 -0.77
N GLU A 130 3.11 -11.71 -1.26
CA GLU A 130 2.61 -13.06 -0.97
C GLU A 130 3.55 -14.16 -1.48
N VAL A 131 4.08 -13.98 -2.67
CA VAL A 131 5.04 -14.94 -3.27
C VAL A 131 6.34 -14.91 -2.50
N ILE A 132 6.84 -13.73 -2.17
CA ILE A 132 8.05 -13.55 -1.37
C ILE A 132 7.86 -14.17 0.02
N TYR A 133 6.74 -13.90 0.69
CA TYR A 133 6.40 -14.46 2.00
C TYR A 133 6.56 -15.99 2.03
N ASN A 134 6.08 -16.67 0.98
CA ASN A 134 6.17 -18.11 0.88
C ASN A 134 7.60 -18.61 0.58
N LYS A 135 8.42 -17.80 -0.11
CA LYS A 135 9.81 -18.13 -0.48
C LYS A 135 10.83 -17.77 0.59
N LEU A 136 10.50 -16.89 1.53
CA LEU A 136 11.41 -16.50 2.60
C LEU A 136 11.90 -17.73 3.38
N PRO A 137 13.16 -17.77 3.84
CA PRO A 137 13.69 -18.85 4.64
C PRO A 137 12.95 -18.96 5.97
N LYS A 138 12.99 -20.17 6.60
CA LYS A 138 12.35 -20.37 7.93
C LYS A 138 12.95 -19.47 9.00
N GLN A 139 14.27 -19.30 8.99
CA GLN A 139 14.97 -18.34 9.83
C GLN A 139 15.04 -17.01 9.10
N LEU A 140 14.39 -15.99 9.65
CA LEU A 140 14.39 -14.65 9.09
C LEU A 140 15.67 -13.91 9.51
N PRO A 141 16.14 -12.93 8.70
CA PRO A 141 17.18 -12.02 9.14
C PRO A 141 16.70 -11.32 10.41
N THR A 142 17.52 -11.36 11.44
CA THR A 142 17.23 -10.68 12.72
C THR A 142 17.71 -9.23 12.74
N ASP A 143 18.05 -8.68 11.58
CA ASP A 143 18.53 -7.32 11.48
C ASP A 143 17.49 -6.33 11.98
N LYS A 144 17.86 -5.66 13.09
CA LYS A 144 17.06 -4.64 13.76
C LYS A 144 16.89 -3.34 12.93
N ASN A 145 17.42 -3.30 11.73
CA ASN A 145 17.50 -2.11 10.88
C ASN A 145 16.43 -2.06 9.78
N MET A 146 15.27 -2.72 9.97
CA MET A 146 14.17 -2.55 9.04
C MET A 146 13.74 -1.08 8.98
N ILE A 147 13.57 -0.56 7.76
CA ILE A 147 13.37 0.87 7.52
C ILE A 147 11.98 1.34 7.91
N GLY A 148 11.00 0.47 7.80
CA GLY A 148 9.59 0.74 8.07
C GLY A 148 8.88 -0.47 8.63
N GLU A 149 7.66 -0.26 9.05
CA GLU A 149 6.76 -1.32 9.49
C GLU A 149 5.38 -1.09 8.87
N VAL A 150 4.87 -2.09 8.15
CA VAL A 150 3.48 -2.07 7.73
C VAL A 150 2.60 -2.66 8.82
N ARG A 151 1.71 -1.86 9.35
CA ARG A 151 0.72 -2.27 10.34
C ARG A 151 -0.63 -2.52 9.68
N ASP A 152 -1.38 -3.49 10.21
CA ASP A 152 -2.73 -3.73 9.72
C ASP A 152 -3.63 -2.54 10.01
N TYR A 153 -4.52 -2.24 9.06
CA TYR A 153 -5.59 -1.29 9.33
C TYR A 153 -6.47 -1.78 10.49
N LYS A 154 -6.64 -0.93 11.49
CA LYS A 154 -7.55 -1.14 12.61
C LYS A 154 -8.60 -0.04 12.60
N GLN A 155 -9.88 -0.45 12.54
CA GLN A 155 -10.97 0.49 12.69
C GLN A 155 -10.98 1.04 14.11
N ASP A 156 -11.03 2.36 14.23
CA ASP A 156 -11.26 3.01 15.52
C ASP A 156 -12.74 2.86 15.91
N LYS A 157 -13.01 1.94 16.84
CA LYS A 157 -14.37 1.66 17.32
C LYS A 157 -14.93 2.78 18.20
N SER A 158 -14.10 3.70 18.68
CA SER A 158 -14.53 4.87 19.47
C SER A 158 -15.04 5.99 18.58
N ASP A 159 -14.58 6.05 17.33
CA ASP A 159 -15.04 7.03 16.33
C ASP A 159 -16.14 6.40 15.45
N LYS A 160 -17.37 6.89 15.63
CA LYS A 160 -18.54 6.44 14.82
C LYS A 160 -18.38 6.69 13.32
N ASN A 161 -17.50 7.62 12.94
CA ASN A 161 -17.21 7.94 11.55
C ASN A 161 -16.01 7.15 11.00
N SER A 162 -15.40 6.27 11.79
CA SER A 162 -14.29 5.43 11.36
C SER A 162 -14.73 4.45 10.28
N ASN A 163 -14.00 4.42 9.18
CA ASN A 163 -14.26 3.53 8.06
C ASN A 163 -14.09 2.06 8.47
N THR A 164 -14.91 1.19 7.91
CA THR A 164 -14.62 -0.25 7.95
C THR A 164 -13.37 -0.55 7.10
N LYS A 165 -12.74 -1.71 7.32
CA LYS A 165 -11.57 -2.14 6.52
C LYS A 165 -11.86 -2.07 5.02
N LYS A 166 -13.05 -2.52 4.59
CA LYS A 166 -13.46 -2.51 3.18
C LYS A 166 -13.65 -1.10 2.64
N GLN A 167 -14.27 -0.20 3.42
CA GLN A 167 -14.43 1.21 3.04
C GLN A 167 -13.08 1.92 2.92
N GLN A 168 -12.18 1.69 3.87
CA GLN A 168 -10.85 2.30 3.83
C GLN A 168 -10.03 1.80 2.63
N GLU A 169 -10.09 0.52 2.32
CA GLU A 169 -9.47 -0.03 1.11
C GLU A 169 -10.04 0.59 -0.17
N GLN A 170 -11.36 0.76 -0.26
CA GLN A 170 -12.01 1.41 -1.40
C GLN A 170 -11.62 2.87 -1.54
N ASN A 171 -11.57 3.62 -0.43
CA ASN A 171 -11.12 5.01 -0.41
C ASN A 171 -9.68 5.13 -0.93
N TRP A 172 -8.80 4.21 -0.52
CA TRP A 172 -7.44 4.19 -1.05
C TRP A 172 -7.38 3.87 -2.54
N LYS A 173 -8.19 2.94 -3.04
CA LYS A 173 -8.26 2.66 -4.49
C LYS A 173 -8.67 3.91 -5.30
N LEU A 174 -9.62 4.70 -4.80
CA LEU A 174 -10.01 5.96 -5.43
C LEU A 174 -8.86 6.99 -5.40
N THR A 175 -8.22 7.16 -4.24
CA THR A 175 -7.07 8.07 -4.07
C THR A 175 -5.91 7.68 -4.99
N LEU A 176 -5.60 6.38 -5.08
CA LEU A 176 -4.56 5.85 -5.95
C LEU A 176 -4.85 6.10 -7.43
N SER A 177 -6.10 5.90 -7.85
CA SER A 177 -6.52 6.21 -9.22
C SER A 177 -6.30 7.69 -9.57
N GLY A 178 -6.71 8.60 -8.69
CA GLY A 178 -6.49 10.04 -8.88
C GLY A 178 -5.01 10.41 -8.89
N ALA A 179 -4.22 9.87 -7.94
CA ALA A 179 -2.78 10.12 -7.88
C ALA A 179 -2.05 9.63 -9.14
N ALA A 180 -2.42 8.46 -9.65
CA ALA A 180 -1.85 7.90 -10.88
C ALA A 180 -2.21 8.75 -12.10
N GLN A 181 -3.45 9.24 -12.21
CA GLN A 181 -3.87 10.12 -13.31
C GLN A 181 -3.09 11.45 -13.31
N ILE A 182 -2.92 12.07 -12.13
CA ILE A 182 -2.14 13.30 -11.98
C ILE A 182 -0.68 13.09 -12.41
N ALA A 183 -0.08 11.98 -11.95
CA ALA A 183 1.30 11.66 -12.28
C ALA A 183 1.51 11.33 -13.75
N LYS A 184 0.57 10.61 -14.38
CA LYS A 184 0.56 10.32 -15.83
C LYS A 184 0.43 11.59 -16.66
N ALA A 185 -0.46 12.51 -16.27
CA ALA A 185 -0.65 13.78 -16.97
C ALA A 185 0.62 14.66 -16.96
N GLN A 186 1.51 14.45 -16.00
CA GLN A 186 2.79 15.14 -15.88
C GLN A 186 4.00 14.32 -16.36
N ASP A 187 3.76 13.14 -16.91
CA ASP A 187 4.81 12.17 -17.31
C ASP A 187 5.81 11.84 -16.18
N LYS A 188 5.27 11.77 -14.94
CA LYS A 188 6.04 11.56 -13.71
C LYS A 188 5.61 10.31 -12.92
N LEU A 189 4.90 9.39 -13.56
CA LEU A 189 4.60 8.10 -12.92
C LEU A 189 5.82 7.18 -13.07
N PRO A 190 6.41 6.66 -11.97
CA PRO A 190 7.56 5.78 -12.04
C PRO A 190 7.28 4.53 -12.88
N ALA A 191 8.27 4.11 -13.68
CA ALA A 191 8.18 2.89 -14.47
C ALA A 191 7.90 1.68 -13.57
N GLY A 192 6.99 0.80 -14.00
CA GLY A 192 6.58 -0.38 -13.22
C GLY A 192 5.41 -0.15 -12.26
N LEU A 193 5.21 1.07 -11.73
CA LEU A 193 4.05 1.37 -10.90
C LEU A 193 2.73 1.37 -11.68
N ASP A 194 2.76 1.77 -12.93
CA ASP A 194 1.56 1.81 -13.77
C ASP A 194 0.87 0.45 -13.87
N ARG A 195 1.65 -0.59 -14.14
CA ARG A 195 1.13 -1.96 -14.20
C ARG A 195 0.55 -2.40 -12.86
N MET A 196 1.29 -2.20 -11.76
CA MET A 196 0.86 -2.62 -10.41
C MET A 196 -0.41 -1.87 -9.97
N ILE A 197 -0.49 -0.57 -10.24
CA ILE A 197 -1.68 0.23 -9.91
C ILE A 197 -2.87 -0.23 -10.76
N ASN A 198 -2.67 -0.47 -12.04
CA ASN A 198 -3.75 -0.97 -12.90
C ASN A 198 -4.25 -2.34 -12.43
N GLU A 199 -3.38 -3.25 -12.01
CA GLU A 199 -3.77 -4.55 -11.44
C GLU A 199 -4.58 -4.40 -10.13
N ILE A 200 -4.23 -3.42 -9.28
CA ILE A 200 -4.96 -3.12 -8.03
C ILE A 200 -6.31 -2.46 -8.30
N LEU A 201 -6.36 -1.58 -9.29
CA LEU A 201 -7.57 -0.85 -9.64
C LEU A 201 -8.54 -1.68 -10.49
N GLN A 202 -8.05 -2.69 -11.22
CA GLN A 202 -8.95 -3.60 -11.93
C GLN A 202 -9.87 -4.30 -10.93
N PRO A 203 -11.19 -4.20 -11.10
CA PRO A 203 -12.10 -4.99 -10.29
C PRO A 203 -11.75 -6.45 -10.58
N LYS A 204 -11.32 -7.19 -9.56
CA LYS A 204 -11.30 -8.66 -9.63
C LYS A 204 -12.76 -9.07 -9.77
N LEU A 205 -13.22 -9.15 -11.01
CA LEU A 205 -14.57 -9.62 -11.30
C LEU A 205 -14.67 -11.02 -10.68
N PRO A 206 -15.56 -11.25 -9.71
CA PRO A 206 -15.76 -12.56 -9.15
C PRO A 206 -16.51 -13.41 -10.20
N TRP A 207 -15.78 -13.76 -11.29
CA TRP A 207 -16.33 -14.46 -12.44
C TRP A 207 -17.09 -15.71 -12.04
N ARG A 208 -16.70 -16.36 -10.93
CA ARG A 208 -17.43 -17.52 -10.38
C ARG A 208 -18.81 -17.13 -9.86
N GLU A 209 -18.93 -15.99 -9.19
CA GLU A 209 -20.21 -15.49 -8.68
C GLU A 209 -21.08 -14.99 -9.83
N ILE A 210 -20.47 -14.30 -10.81
CA ILE A 210 -21.17 -13.86 -12.02
C ILE A 210 -21.65 -15.07 -12.82
N LEU A 211 -20.77 -16.06 -13.02
CA LEU A 211 -21.13 -17.31 -13.72
C LEU A 211 -22.20 -18.09 -12.96
N SER A 212 -22.07 -18.24 -11.65
CA SER A 212 -23.06 -18.89 -10.79
C SER A 212 -24.42 -18.18 -10.88
N ARG A 213 -24.43 -16.85 -10.83
CA ARG A 213 -25.67 -16.06 -11.00
C ARG A 213 -26.25 -16.25 -12.40
N PHE A 214 -25.44 -16.16 -13.44
CA PHE A 214 -25.84 -16.36 -14.82
C PHE A 214 -26.42 -17.76 -15.03
N ILE A 215 -25.79 -18.81 -14.53
CA ILE A 215 -26.28 -20.19 -14.59
C ILE A 215 -27.60 -20.29 -13.83
N THR A 216 -27.72 -19.72 -12.62
CA THR A 216 -28.93 -19.79 -11.81
C THR A 216 -30.10 -19.03 -12.46
N GLU A 217 -29.83 -17.89 -13.06
CA GLU A 217 -30.83 -17.08 -13.77
C GLU A 217 -31.31 -17.78 -15.05
N ASN A 218 -30.40 -18.36 -15.83
CA ASN A 218 -30.74 -19.09 -17.06
C ASN A 218 -31.35 -20.46 -16.76
N ALA A 219 -30.90 -21.18 -15.73
CA ALA A 219 -31.52 -22.44 -15.33
C ALA A 219 -32.95 -22.28 -14.79
N LYS A 220 -33.30 -21.08 -14.26
CA LYS A 220 -34.71 -20.76 -13.90
C LYS A 220 -35.59 -20.47 -15.10
N ASN A 221 -34.96 -20.06 -16.20
CA ASN A 221 -35.67 -19.81 -17.46
C ASN A 221 -35.64 -21.02 -18.41
N ASP A 222 -34.98 -22.12 -18.02
CA ASP A 222 -34.94 -23.32 -18.79
C ASP A 222 -36.31 -24.02 -18.68
N TYR A 223 -36.90 -24.19 -19.81
CA TYR A 223 -38.19 -24.79 -20.08
C TYR A 223 -38.53 -25.95 -19.14
N THR A 224 -39.68 -25.83 -18.43
CA THR A 224 -40.27 -26.97 -17.80
C THR A 224 -40.77 -27.91 -18.92
N TRP A 225 -40.10 -29.03 -19.11
CA TRP A 225 -40.49 -30.10 -20.04
C TRP A 225 -41.88 -30.70 -19.72
N THR A 226 -42.53 -30.18 -18.69
CA THR A 226 -43.85 -30.64 -18.23
C THR A 226 -45.03 -30.04 -19.00
N GLN A 227 -44.85 -29.03 -19.82
CA GLN A 227 -45.90 -28.53 -20.73
C GLN A 227 -45.29 -28.23 -22.10
N PRO A 228 -45.41 -29.14 -23.09
CA PRO A 228 -45.03 -28.87 -24.46
C PRO A 228 -45.85 -27.69 -25.01
N ASN A 229 -45.16 -26.77 -25.66
CA ASN A 229 -45.79 -25.59 -26.25
C ASN A 229 -46.82 -26.05 -27.28
N LYS A 230 -48.10 -25.80 -27.00
CA LYS A 230 -49.25 -26.23 -27.84
C LYS A 230 -49.21 -25.70 -29.28
N ARG A 231 -48.30 -24.77 -29.60
CA ARG A 231 -48.10 -24.24 -30.97
C ARG A 231 -47.40 -25.21 -31.92
N TYR A 232 -46.80 -26.30 -31.45
CA TYR A 232 -46.07 -27.27 -32.27
C TYR A 232 -46.63 -28.68 -32.19
N LEU A 233 -47.85 -28.81 -31.71
CA LEU A 233 -48.62 -30.09 -31.74
C LEU A 233 -49.62 -30.03 -32.90
N TYR A 234 -49.12 -30.31 -34.12
CA TYR A 234 -49.91 -30.70 -35.27
C TYR A 234 -49.27 -31.89 -35.95
#